data_e5339b04aa507b7fdb260a37e35ce3b1
#
_entry.id   e5339b04aa507b7fdb260a37e35ce3b1
#
_cell.length_a   1.000
_cell.length_b   1.000
_cell.length_c   1.000
_cell.angle_alpha   90.00
_cell.angle_beta   90.00
_cell.angle_gamma   90.00
#
_symmetry.space_group_name_H-M   'P 1'
#
loop_
_entity.id
_entity.type
_entity.pdbx_description
1 polymer ?
#
loop_
_entity_poly.entity_id
_entity_poly.type
_entity_poly.pdbx_seq_one_letter_code
_entity_poly.pdbx_strand_id
1 'polypeptide(L)' 'MSLIEEYSYRAVDARSGAIVKGTLEAGSDGAVSAKLRAQGLTP' A
#
# COMPACT_ATOMS: atom_id res chain seq x y z
N MET A 1 13.40 -8.91 17.25
CA MET A 1 12.17 -8.12 17.26
C MET A 1 11.96 -7.48 15.89
N SER A 2 10.79 -7.64 15.30
CA SER A 2 10.52 -7.09 13.97
C SER A 2 9.97 -5.68 14.08
N LEU A 3 10.53 -4.75 13.31
CA LEU A 3 10.00 -3.40 13.19
C LEU A 3 8.97 -3.30 12.05
N ILE A 4 8.73 -4.42 11.38
CA ILE A 4 7.79 -4.48 10.28
C ILE A 4 6.45 -4.99 10.77
N GLU A 5 5.39 -4.29 10.41
CA GLU A 5 4.03 -4.68 10.74
C GLU A 5 3.23 -4.88 9.46
N GLU A 6 2.22 -5.73 9.54
CA GLU A 6 1.31 -5.92 8.44
C GLU A 6 0.26 -4.82 8.45
N TYR A 7 0.13 -4.12 7.34
CA TYR A 7 -0.88 -3.08 7.16
C TYR A 7 -1.88 -3.51 6.10
N SER A 8 -3.15 -3.30 6.38
CA SER A 8 -4.16 -3.43 5.36
C SER A 8 -4.30 -2.10 4.63
N TYR A 9 -4.53 -2.16 3.32
CA TYR A 9 -4.64 -0.96 2.52
C TYR A 9 -5.79 -1.03 1.53
N ARG A 10 -6.20 0.13 1.10
CA ARG A 10 -7.18 0.30 0.04
C ARG A 10 -6.63 1.39 -0.88
N ALA A 11 -6.51 1.07 -2.15
CA ALA A 11 -5.91 1.99 -3.11
C ALA A 11 -6.68 1.95 -4.43
N VAL A 12 -6.48 2.94 -5.27
CA VAL A 12 -7.09 3.02 -6.58
C VAL A 12 -6.01 2.85 -7.64
N ASP A 13 -6.25 1.94 -8.57
CA ASP A 13 -5.37 1.77 -9.72
C ASP A 13 -5.55 2.97 -10.64
N ALA A 14 -4.48 3.74 -10.82
CA ALA A 14 -4.53 4.95 -11.64
C ALA A 14 -4.82 4.68 -13.11
N ARG A 15 -4.58 3.45 -13.58
CA ARG A 15 -4.79 3.09 -14.99
C ARG A 15 -6.23 2.73 -15.28
N SER A 16 -6.84 1.96 -14.40
CA SER A 16 -8.19 1.43 -14.63
C SER A 16 -9.26 2.07 -13.75
N GLY A 17 -8.85 2.76 -12.69
CA GLY A 17 -9.78 3.29 -11.71
C GLY A 17 -10.33 2.23 -10.77
N ALA A 18 -9.84 1.00 -10.85
CA ALA A 18 -10.31 -0.08 -10.01
C ALA A 18 -9.80 0.06 -8.58
N ILE A 19 -10.62 -0.37 -7.63
CA ILE A 19 -10.22 -0.38 -6.22
C ILE A 19 -9.47 -1.66 -5.93
N VAL A 20 -8.28 -1.51 -5.35
CA VAL A 20 -7.43 -2.61 -4.96
C VAL A 20 -7.33 -2.64 -3.45
N LYS A 21 -7.59 -3.79 -2.86
CA LYS A 21 -7.46 -3.99 -1.42
C LYS A 21 -6.49 -5.14 -1.16
N GLY A 22 -5.76 -5.02 -0.07
CA GLY A 22 -4.83 -6.07 0.29
C GLY A 22 -4.10 -5.74 1.57
N THR A 23 -3.06 -6.51 1.84
CA THR A 23 -2.17 -6.27 2.97
C THR A 23 -0.73 -6.25 2.49
N LEU A 24 0.10 -5.51 3.19
CA LEU A 24 1.53 -5.54 2.94
C LEU A 24 2.29 -5.23 4.23
N GLU A 25 3.54 -5.66 4.25
CA GLU A 25 4.40 -5.42 5.39
C GLU A 25 5.18 -4.13 5.19
N ALA A 26 5.19 -3.29 6.22
CA ALA A 26 5.89 -2.02 6.17
C ALA A 26 6.24 -1.56 7.58
N GLY A 27 7.20 -0.66 7.66
CA GLY A 27 7.62 -0.11 8.95
C GLY A 27 6.76 1.04 9.44
N SER A 28 5.95 1.64 8.57
CA SER A 28 5.11 2.77 8.92
C SER A 28 4.07 3.03 7.82
N ASP A 29 3.09 3.87 8.11
CA ASP A 29 2.08 4.27 7.13
C ASP A 29 2.72 4.94 5.91
N GLY A 30 3.74 5.75 6.14
CA GLY A 30 4.45 6.38 5.03
C GLY A 30 5.13 5.38 4.13
N ALA A 31 5.66 4.29 4.68
CA ALA A 31 6.26 3.23 3.89
C ALA A 31 5.21 2.48 3.07
N VAL A 32 4.00 2.30 3.61
CA VAL A 32 2.88 1.70 2.88
C VAL A 32 2.55 2.56 1.66
N SER A 33 2.37 3.86 1.87
CA SER A 33 2.05 4.78 0.78
C SER A 33 3.13 4.77 -0.30
N ALA A 34 4.39 4.75 0.10
CA ALA A 34 5.50 4.73 -0.85
C ALA A 34 5.48 3.46 -1.70
N LYS A 35 5.20 2.32 -1.08
CA LYS A 35 5.12 1.04 -1.80
C LYS A 35 3.96 1.03 -2.79
N LEU A 36 2.82 1.57 -2.39
CA LEU A 36 1.65 1.65 -3.26
C LEU A 36 1.93 2.52 -4.48
N ARG A 37 2.56 3.67 -4.28
CA ARG A 37 2.92 4.55 -5.39
C ARG A 37 3.88 3.88 -6.35
N ALA A 38 4.82 3.10 -5.83
CA ALA A 38 5.76 2.38 -6.67
C ALA A 38 5.08 1.34 -7.54
N GLN A 39 3.89 0.88 -7.14
CA GLN A 39 3.10 -0.07 -7.90
C GLN A 39 2.09 0.61 -8.82
N GLY A 40 2.07 1.93 -8.86
CA GLY A 40 1.11 2.67 -9.66
C GLY A 40 -0.26 2.82 -9.01
N LEU A 41 -0.34 2.63 -7.70
CA LEU A 41 -1.59 2.73 -6.95
C LEU A 41 -1.66 4.06 -6.19
N THR A 42 -2.86 4.59 -6.07
CA THR A 42 -3.12 5.79 -5.27
C THR A 42 -3.76 5.36 -3.96
N PRO A 43 -3.08 5.59 -2.84
CA PRO A 43 -3.61 5.21 -1.54
C PRO A 43 -4.82 6.05 -1.13
#